data_a7af5f71b56c05e4d81c21e0a154f098
#
_entry.id   a7af5f71b56c05e4d81c21e0a154f098
#
_cell.length_a   1.000
_cell.length_b   1.000
_cell.length_c   1.000
_cell.angle_alpha   90.00
_cell.angle_beta   90.00
_cell.angle_gamma   90.00
#
_symmetry.space_group_name_H-M   'P 1'
#
loop_
_entity.id
_entity.type
_entity.pdbx_description
1 polymer ?
#
loop_
_entity_poly.entity_id
_entity_poly.type
_entity_poly.pdbx_seq_one_letter_code
_entity_poly.pdbx_strand_id
1 'polypeptide(L)'
;LAVNFFKNLPSELEEACFIDGGGPWRNLISIYIPLAKPMVATIALFTMVMYWNEFFQGMVLSTRESSYPLQTYIQQMVVTLDYSTMNVEQIAQAMKLNNLSLDSAKIFIATIPVLIVYPFLQRYFVDGITLGSVKG
;
A
#
# COMPACT_ATOMS: atom_id res chain seq x y z
N LEU A 1 -10.34 -10.26 6.06
CA LEU A 1 -9.45 -9.95 7.18
C LEU A 1 -10.24 -9.27 8.30
N ALA A 2 -10.92 -8.12 8.08
CA ALA A 2 -11.67 -7.39 9.11
C ALA A 2 -12.74 -8.25 9.80
N VAL A 3 -13.59 -8.93 9.04
CA VAL A 3 -14.64 -9.81 9.60
C VAL A 3 -14.05 -10.89 10.50
N ASN A 4 -12.95 -11.53 10.08
CA ASN A 4 -12.32 -12.58 10.89
C ASN A 4 -11.68 -12.00 12.15
N PHE A 5 -11.12 -10.80 12.08
CA PHE A 5 -10.57 -10.11 13.26
C PHE A 5 -11.65 -9.89 14.31
N PHE A 6 -12.78 -9.27 13.94
CA PHE A 6 -13.86 -8.99 14.88
C PHE A 6 -14.54 -10.23 15.41
N LYS A 7 -14.66 -11.30 14.62
CA LYS A 7 -15.20 -12.59 15.08
C LYS A 7 -14.32 -13.29 16.12
N ASN A 8 -13.02 -13.00 16.12
CA ASN A 8 -12.07 -13.61 17.06
C ASN A 8 -11.91 -12.79 18.36
N LEU A 9 -12.56 -11.64 18.46
CA LEU A 9 -12.54 -10.90 19.73
C LEU A 9 -13.37 -11.62 20.78
N PRO A 10 -12.90 -11.68 22.04
CA PRO A 10 -13.63 -12.29 23.14
C PRO A 10 -14.96 -11.56 23.38
N SER A 11 -16.06 -12.31 23.51
CA SER A 11 -17.39 -11.75 23.81
C SER A 11 -17.46 -11.11 25.19
N GLU A 12 -16.60 -11.55 26.10
CA GLU A 12 -16.48 -11.05 27.47
C GLU A 12 -16.21 -9.55 27.53
N LEU A 13 -15.53 -9.00 26.51
CA LEU A 13 -15.26 -7.56 26.41
C LEU A 13 -16.55 -6.77 26.17
N GLU A 14 -17.44 -7.31 25.35
CA GLU A 14 -18.74 -6.72 25.08
C GLU A 14 -19.65 -6.80 26.30
N GLU A 15 -19.70 -7.99 26.94
CA GLU A 15 -20.47 -8.22 28.14
C GLU A 15 -20.03 -7.30 29.28
N ALA A 16 -18.72 -7.15 29.51
CA ALA A 16 -18.19 -6.23 30.51
C ALA A 16 -18.64 -4.78 30.25
N CYS A 17 -18.60 -4.33 29.01
CA CYS A 17 -19.05 -2.99 28.63
C CYS A 17 -20.55 -2.79 28.96
N PHE A 18 -21.39 -3.78 28.70
CA PHE A 18 -22.83 -3.70 29.00
C PHE A 18 -23.09 -3.71 30.51
N ILE A 19 -22.35 -4.49 31.28
CA ILE A 19 -22.46 -4.51 32.77
C ILE A 19 -22.08 -3.13 33.34
N ASP A 20 -21.06 -2.46 32.76
CA ASP A 20 -20.67 -1.10 33.14
C ASP A 20 -21.64 0.00 32.63
N GLY A 21 -22.80 -0.38 32.09
CA GLY A 21 -23.79 0.54 31.56
C GLY A 21 -23.45 1.17 30.23
N GLY A 22 -22.47 0.62 29.51
CA GLY A 22 -22.09 1.07 28.17
C GLY A 22 -23.07 0.58 27.12
N GLY A 23 -23.51 1.49 26.24
CA GLY A 23 -24.30 1.13 25.06
C GLY A 23 -23.41 0.71 23.88
N PRO A 24 -24.02 0.27 22.74
CA PRO A 24 -23.30 -0.21 21.56
C PRO A 24 -22.27 0.80 21.00
N TRP A 25 -22.57 2.08 21.04
CA TRP A 25 -21.66 3.14 20.59
C TRP A 25 -20.43 3.28 21.50
N ARG A 26 -20.62 3.15 22.81
CA ARG A 26 -19.50 3.19 23.75
C ARG A 26 -18.61 1.97 23.57
N ASN A 27 -19.19 0.79 23.37
CA ASN A 27 -18.48 -0.43 23.07
C ASN A 27 -17.64 -0.28 21.79
N LEU A 28 -18.23 0.23 20.71
CA LEU A 28 -17.54 0.46 19.45
C LEU A 28 -16.33 1.40 19.63
N ILE A 29 -16.53 2.56 20.25
CA ILE A 29 -15.51 3.61 20.33
C ILE A 29 -14.42 3.29 21.35
N SER A 30 -14.81 2.74 22.52
CA SER A 30 -13.89 2.54 23.64
C SER A 30 -13.19 1.18 23.61
N ILE A 31 -13.76 0.17 22.94
CA ILE A 31 -13.23 -1.19 22.92
C ILE A 31 -12.83 -1.61 21.51
N TYR A 32 -13.78 -1.67 20.58
CA TYR A 32 -13.52 -2.24 19.24
C TYR A 32 -12.55 -1.41 18.40
N ILE A 33 -12.70 -0.09 18.34
CA ILE A 33 -11.81 0.77 17.56
C ILE A 33 -10.36 0.72 18.08
N PRO A 34 -10.07 0.86 19.36
CA PRO A 34 -8.72 0.73 19.89
C PRO A 34 -8.09 -0.64 19.63
N LEU A 35 -8.83 -1.72 19.82
CA LEU A 35 -8.34 -3.08 19.56
C LEU A 35 -8.13 -3.34 18.06
N ALA A 36 -8.91 -2.70 17.19
CA ALA A 36 -8.80 -2.86 15.74
C ALA A 36 -7.61 -2.13 15.11
N LYS A 37 -6.87 -1.29 15.85
CA LYS A 37 -5.73 -0.53 15.29
C LYS A 37 -4.74 -1.39 14.49
N PRO A 38 -4.28 -2.56 14.94
CA PRO A 38 -3.36 -3.40 14.17
C PRO A 38 -3.98 -3.90 12.86
N MET A 39 -5.25 -4.28 12.90
CA MET A 39 -5.99 -4.75 11.73
C MET A 39 -6.18 -3.62 10.72
N VAL A 40 -6.53 -2.42 11.17
CA VAL A 40 -6.68 -1.23 10.32
C VAL A 40 -5.33 -0.87 9.68
N ALA A 41 -4.23 -0.91 10.43
CA ALA A 41 -2.88 -0.68 9.90
C ALA A 41 -2.51 -1.69 8.80
N THR A 42 -2.87 -2.96 8.97
CA THR A 42 -2.67 -4.01 7.98
C THR A 42 -3.45 -3.74 6.69
N ILE A 43 -4.74 -3.42 6.81
CA ILE A 43 -5.57 -3.08 5.66
C ILE A 43 -5.04 -1.83 4.95
N ALA A 44 -4.68 -0.81 5.72
CA ALA A 44 -4.11 0.42 5.17
C ALA A 44 -2.83 0.16 4.38
N LEU A 45 -1.93 -0.69 4.89
CA LEU A 45 -0.71 -1.07 4.18
C LEU A 45 -1.01 -1.76 2.86
N PHE A 46 -1.85 -2.81 2.87
CA PHE A 46 -2.18 -3.53 1.63
C PHE A 46 -2.87 -2.62 0.61
N THR A 47 -3.79 -1.78 1.06
CA THR A 47 -4.48 -0.83 0.20
C THR A 47 -3.50 0.19 -0.39
N MET A 48 -2.59 0.73 0.42
CA MET A 48 -1.56 1.68 -0.01
C MET A 48 -0.64 1.05 -1.06
N VAL A 49 -0.14 -0.16 -0.81
CA VAL A 49 0.74 -0.87 -1.78
C VAL A 49 -0.01 -1.18 -3.07
N MET A 50 -1.27 -1.61 -2.97
CA MET A 50 -2.11 -1.89 -4.13
C MET A 50 -2.31 -0.64 -5.00
N TYR A 51 -2.71 0.49 -4.41
CA TYR A 51 -2.89 1.74 -5.14
C TYR A 51 -1.58 2.38 -5.58
N TRP A 52 -0.51 2.17 -4.83
CA TRP A 52 0.82 2.63 -5.24
C TRP A 52 1.30 1.95 -6.52
N ASN A 53 1.03 0.65 -6.67
CA ASN A 53 1.42 -0.13 -7.84
C ASN A 53 0.43 -0.02 -9.01
N GLU A 54 -0.67 0.74 -8.84
CA GLU A 54 -1.69 0.88 -9.87
C GLU A 54 -1.20 1.80 -10.99
N PHE A 55 -0.83 1.22 -12.13
CA PHE A 55 -0.43 1.95 -13.32
C PHE A 55 -1.46 1.88 -14.45
N PHE A 56 -2.25 0.81 -14.49
CA PHE A 56 -3.16 0.51 -15.59
C PHE A 56 -4.31 1.52 -15.68
N GLN A 57 -4.94 1.83 -14.55
CA GLN A 57 -6.01 2.82 -14.53
C GLN A 57 -5.51 4.21 -14.94
N GLY A 58 -4.30 4.57 -14.51
CA GLY A 58 -3.66 5.81 -14.94
C GLY A 58 -3.45 5.85 -16.45
N MET A 59 -3.04 4.74 -17.05
CA MET A 59 -2.83 4.64 -18.50
C MET A 59 -4.15 4.72 -19.30
N VAL A 60 -5.21 4.10 -18.79
CA VAL A 60 -6.51 4.03 -19.51
C VAL A 60 -7.35 5.28 -19.30
N LEU A 61 -7.37 5.83 -18.09
CA LEU A 61 -8.29 6.93 -17.73
C LEU A 61 -7.67 8.31 -17.91
N SER A 62 -6.36 8.43 -17.91
CA SER A 62 -5.70 9.72 -18.04
C SER A 62 -5.38 10.02 -19.51
N THR A 63 -5.93 11.13 -20.01
CA THR A 63 -5.70 11.59 -21.38
C THR A 63 -4.49 12.53 -21.53
N ARG A 64 -3.93 13.00 -20.42
CA ARG A 64 -2.81 13.94 -20.41
C ARG A 64 -1.66 13.37 -19.60
N GLU A 65 -0.45 13.42 -20.12
CA GLU A 65 0.77 12.98 -19.44
C GLU A 65 1.00 13.67 -18.08
N SER A 66 0.62 14.96 -17.98
CA SER A 66 0.71 15.72 -16.72
C SER A 66 -0.18 15.19 -15.60
N SER A 67 -1.13 14.33 -15.91
CA SER A 67 -2.09 13.74 -14.95
C SER A 67 -1.78 12.28 -14.64
N TYR A 68 -0.69 11.73 -15.16
CA TYR A 68 -0.32 10.35 -14.91
C TYR A 68 0.15 10.15 -13.46
N PRO A 69 -0.34 9.09 -12.78
CA PRO A 69 0.30 8.60 -11.57
C PRO A 69 1.77 8.25 -11.81
N LEU A 70 2.59 8.35 -10.77
CA LEU A 70 4.03 8.07 -10.89
C LEU A 70 4.33 6.70 -11.51
N GLN A 71 3.60 5.66 -11.12
CA GLN A 71 3.79 4.31 -11.65
C GLN A 71 3.45 4.22 -13.14
N THR A 72 2.38 4.88 -13.58
CA THR A 72 2.02 4.96 -15.00
C THR A 72 3.13 5.65 -15.80
N TYR A 73 3.65 6.76 -15.28
CA TYR A 73 4.74 7.50 -15.90
C TYR A 73 6.03 6.68 -16.01
N ILE A 74 6.41 5.99 -14.92
CA ILE A 74 7.56 5.09 -14.89
C ILE A 74 7.38 3.95 -15.90
N GLN A 75 6.21 3.32 -15.91
CA GLN A 75 5.92 2.20 -16.82
C GLN A 75 6.01 2.62 -18.28
N GLN A 76 5.50 3.78 -18.65
CA GLN A 76 5.62 4.29 -20.01
C GLN A 76 7.07 4.59 -20.38
N MET A 77 7.86 5.12 -19.45
CA MET A 77 9.28 5.38 -19.70
C MET A 77 10.10 4.10 -19.91
N VAL A 78 9.71 2.99 -19.28
CA VAL A 78 10.42 1.70 -19.41
C VAL A 78 10.02 0.97 -20.69
N VAL A 79 8.75 1.09 -21.11
CA VAL A 79 8.19 0.30 -22.24
C VAL A 79 8.38 0.97 -23.60
N THR A 80 8.64 2.28 -23.67
CA THR A 80 8.53 3.04 -24.93
C THR A 80 9.84 3.44 -25.61
N LEU A 81 10.87 2.63 -25.58
CA LEU A 81 11.90 2.71 -26.61
C LEU A 81 11.50 1.84 -27.80
N ASP A 82 10.49 2.27 -28.54
CA ASP A 82 10.17 1.67 -29.84
C ASP A 82 11.21 2.15 -30.87
N TYR A 83 12.27 1.38 -31.00
CA TYR A 83 13.35 1.64 -31.95
C TYR A 83 12.88 1.66 -33.42
N SER A 84 11.67 1.16 -33.72
CA SER A 84 11.12 1.10 -35.07
C SER A 84 10.73 2.49 -35.62
N THR A 85 10.52 3.45 -34.72
CA THR A 85 10.12 4.83 -35.07
C THR A 85 11.28 5.84 -34.95
N MET A 86 12.45 5.41 -34.53
CA MET A 86 13.60 6.27 -34.27
C MET A 86 14.56 6.40 -35.49
N ASN A 87 15.09 7.58 -35.71
CA ASN A 87 16.17 7.81 -36.67
C ASN A 87 17.51 7.25 -36.16
N VAL A 88 18.44 6.96 -37.05
CA VAL A 88 19.75 6.38 -36.73
C VAL A 88 20.50 7.17 -35.64
N GLU A 89 20.41 8.50 -35.66
CA GLU A 89 21.05 9.38 -34.66
C GLU A 89 20.36 9.24 -33.27
N GLN A 90 19.03 9.12 -33.25
CA GLN A 90 18.26 8.91 -32.01
C GLN A 90 18.53 7.53 -31.41
N ILE A 91 18.68 6.50 -32.26
CA ILE A 91 19.08 5.16 -31.81
C ILE A 91 20.51 5.20 -31.22
N ALA A 92 21.43 5.88 -31.86
CA ALA A 92 22.81 6.02 -31.38
C ALA A 92 22.88 6.80 -30.04
N GLN A 93 22.04 7.81 -29.84
CA GLN A 93 21.92 8.52 -28.57
C GLN A 93 21.25 7.66 -27.49
N ALA A 94 20.20 6.93 -27.83
CA ALA A 94 19.49 6.00 -26.89
C ALA A 94 20.42 4.87 -26.46
N MET A 95 21.28 4.36 -27.35
CA MET A 95 22.28 3.34 -27.00
C MET A 95 23.43 3.89 -26.13
N LYS A 96 23.73 5.18 -26.21
CA LYS A 96 24.72 5.84 -25.32
C LYS A 96 24.18 6.08 -23.91
N LEU A 97 22.90 6.32 -23.79
CA LEU A 97 22.23 6.36 -22.50
C LEU A 97 22.10 4.92 -22.02
N ASN A 98 22.87 4.56 -21.01
CA ASN A 98 22.79 3.22 -20.42
C ASN A 98 21.38 3.02 -19.83
N ASN A 99 20.46 2.47 -20.64
CA ASN A 99 19.06 2.26 -20.29
C ASN A 99 18.93 1.52 -18.95
N LEU A 100 19.85 0.58 -18.68
CA LEU A 100 19.88 -0.16 -17.42
C LEU A 100 20.05 0.76 -16.20
N SER A 101 20.91 1.77 -16.27
CA SER A 101 21.13 2.73 -15.17
C SER A 101 19.92 3.63 -14.95
N LEU A 102 19.29 4.09 -16.04
CA LEU A 102 18.07 4.90 -15.96
C LEU A 102 16.89 4.10 -15.41
N ASP A 103 16.72 2.87 -15.87
CA ASP A 103 15.65 2.00 -15.41
C ASP A 103 15.85 1.61 -13.94
N SER A 104 17.08 1.33 -13.54
CA SER A 104 17.40 1.10 -12.13
C SER A 104 17.09 2.32 -11.25
N ALA A 105 17.41 3.53 -11.71
CA ALA A 105 17.08 4.77 -10.99
C ALA A 105 15.58 4.99 -10.85
N LYS A 106 14.79 4.71 -11.90
CA LYS A 106 13.33 4.80 -11.88
C LYS A 106 12.72 3.83 -10.87
N ILE A 107 13.15 2.56 -10.89
CA ILE A 107 12.72 1.54 -9.95
C ILE A 107 13.07 1.95 -8.52
N PHE A 108 14.28 2.48 -8.31
CA PHE A 108 14.70 2.96 -7.00
C PHE A 108 13.80 4.08 -6.48
N ILE A 109 13.54 5.11 -7.30
CA ILE A 109 12.65 6.21 -6.95
C ILE A 109 11.22 5.70 -6.64
N ALA A 110 10.70 4.75 -7.44
CA ALA A 110 9.39 4.16 -7.22
C ALA A 110 9.29 3.39 -5.90
N THR A 111 10.41 2.85 -5.40
CA THR A 111 10.44 2.05 -4.18
C THR A 111 10.55 2.91 -2.91
N ILE A 112 11.15 4.09 -2.98
CA ILE A 112 11.40 4.97 -1.82
C ILE A 112 10.15 5.23 -0.97
N PRO A 113 8.99 5.64 -1.51
CA PRO A 113 7.83 5.93 -0.68
C PRO A 113 7.33 4.72 0.12
N VAL A 114 7.41 3.53 -0.48
CA VAL A 114 7.03 2.28 0.19
C VAL A 114 8.00 1.98 1.34
N LEU A 115 9.30 2.15 1.10
CA LEU A 115 10.34 1.95 2.13
C LEU A 115 10.21 2.93 3.30
N ILE A 116 9.79 4.16 3.05
CA ILE A 116 9.59 5.16 4.11
C ILE A 116 8.38 4.80 4.97
N VAL A 117 7.29 4.37 4.36
CA VAL A 117 6.04 4.08 5.07
C VAL A 117 6.10 2.76 5.85
N TYR A 118 6.84 1.78 5.34
CA TYR A 118 6.93 0.44 5.93
C TYR A 118 7.28 0.42 7.42
N PRO A 119 8.33 1.12 7.93
CA PRO A 119 8.70 1.10 9.35
C PRO A 119 7.60 1.65 10.27
N PHE A 120 6.82 2.63 9.79
CA PHE A 120 5.71 3.19 10.57
C PHE A 120 4.57 2.19 10.75
N LEU A 121 4.32 1.35 9.75
CA LEU A 121 3.28 0.33 9.81
C LEU A 121 3.76 -0.95 10.50
N GLN A 122 5.04 -1.27 10.39
CA GLN A 122 5.64 -2.48 10.99
C GLN A 122 5.40 -2.56 12.50
N ARG A 123 5.48 -1.46 13.23
CA ARG A 123 5.22 -1.42 14.68
C ARG A 123 3.83 -1.93 15.05
N TYR A 124 2.82 -1.67 14.22
CA TYR A 124 1.46 -2.14 14.46
C TYR A 124 1.28 -3.63 14.14
N PHE A 125 2.11 -4.19 13.26
CA PHE A 125 2.11 -5.62 12.99
C PHE A 125 2.66 -6.43 14.15
N VAL A 126 3.76 -5.98 14.75
CA VAL A 126 4.40 -6.67 15.88
C VAL A 126 3.43 -6.74 17.06
N ASP A 127 2.75 -5.64 17.36
CA ASP A 127 1.76 -5.59 18.45
C ASP A 127 0.53 -6.47 18.19
N GLY A 128 0.13 -6.60 16.92
CA GLY A 128 -1.05 -7.39 16.53
C GLY A 128 -0.83 -8.91 16.55
N ILE A 129 0.38 -9.37 16.27
CA ILE A 129 0.72 -10.81 16.28
C ILE A 129 0.78 -11.35 17.70
N THR A 130 1.27 -10.54 18.65
CA THR A 130 1.38 -10.96 20.05
C THR A 130 0.02 -11.17 20.72
N LEU A 131 -1.01 -10.43 20.35
CA LEU A 131 -2.39 -10.63 20.83
C LEU A 131 -3.05 -11.93 20.34
N GLY A 132 -2.59 -12.45 19.19
CA GLY A 132 -3.10 -13.71 18.62
C GLY A 132 -2.41 -14.97 19.12
N SER A 133 -1.21 -14.85 19.73
CA SER A 133 -0.39 -16.00 20.13
C SER A 133 -0.63 -16.48 21.57
N VAL A 134 -1.45 -15.82 22.35
CA VAL A 134 -1.74 -16.17 23.75
C VAL A 134 -2.89 -17.20 23.87
N LYS A 135 -3.26 -17.90 22.80
CA LYS A 135 -4.11 -19.10 22.87
C LYS A 135 -3.25 -20.36 22.70
N GLY A 136 -2.41 -20.64 23.72
CA GLY A 136 -1.80 -21.91 23.98
C GLY A 136 -2.15 -22.34 25.38
#